data_fd964a36e275957445c8dad276088fcd
#
_entry.id   fd964a36e275957445c8dad276088fcd
#
_cell.length_a   1.000
_cell.length_b   1.000
_cell.length_c   1.000
_cell.angle_alpha   90.00
_cell.angle_beta   90.00
_cell.angle_gamma   90.00
#
_symmetry.space_group_name_H-M   'P 1'
#
loop_
_entity.id
_entity.type
_entity.pdbx_description
1 polymer ?
#
loop_
_entity_poly.entity_id
_entity_poly.type
_entity_poly.pdbx_seq_one_letter_code
_entity_poly.pdbx_strand_id
1 'polypeptide(L)'
;MDRKAVSFLTLGLVVGALLCSLVFIGLIRRDHANAGDGGGALVLKLGHSLDQFHPVHAGMVFMGERLAELSGGRVELQIFPNSQLGSEPELIEQLQRGAIAMVKTSAAAMEGFVPEMAVFGLPYLFTGDEHYWNVLNGPIGKELLAAGAPVGIHGLCYYDSGSRSFYTIKSPVMNPADVKGLKVRVLPSRMAMDMISTLGGAPTPIPWGELYTALQQGMVDGAENNPPSLLSSRHYEVAKHFSLDEHTRIPDMLIASEKVWQSLSPQVQAWVQQAVDESVVFQRKLWAEKTTEALVKLQEFGVTVYRPDQAAFAQATEPLRRRFDGTPVGAMAKRIEEAK
;
A
#
# COMPACT_ATOMS: atom_id res chain seq x y z
N MET A 1 64.20 41.18 18.27
CA MET A 1 64.02 40.19 17.17
C MET A 1 64.52 40.88 15.90
N ASP A 2 65.48 40.21 15.23
CA ASP A 2 66.09 40.79 14.01
C ASP A 2 65.05 40.90 12.90
N ARG A 3 64.97 42.08 12.20
CA ARG A 3 64.02 42.30 11.10
C ARG A 3 64.08 41.23 10.04
N LYS A 4 65.22 40.61 9.80
CA LYS A 4 65.41 39.49 8.89
C LYS A 4 64.71 38.24 9.36
N ALA A 5 64.72 37.91 10.65
CA ALA A 5 64.06 36.74 11.24
C ALA A 5 62.51 36.84 11.12
N VAL A 6 61.97 38.04 11.29
CA VAL A 6 60.52 38.28 11.15
C VAL A 6 60.05 38.12 9.67
N SER A 7 60.90 38.62 8.73
CA SER A 7 60.59 38.43 7.29
C SER A 7 60.65 36.99 6.82
N PHE A 8 61.57 36.18 7.35
CA PHE A 8 61.59 34.76 7.03
C PHE A 8 60.43 33.96 7.63
N LEU A 9 59.98 34.35 8.85
CA LEU A 9 58.82 33.74 9.50
C LEU A 9 57.52 34.04 8.77
N THR A 10 57.33 35.30 8.34
CA THR A 10 56.15 35.72 7.56
C THR A 10 56.11 35.09 6.16
N LEU A 11 57.28 34.99 5.49
CA LEU A 11 57.38 34.33 4.20
C LEU A 11 57.06 32.83 4.31
N GLY A 12 57.55 32.15 5.34
CA GLY A 12 57.28 30.72 5.60
C GLY A 12 55.78 30.47 5.87
N LEU A 13 55.12 31.34 6.63
CA LEU A 13 53.67 31.28 6.88
C LEU A 13 52.83 31.47 5.61
N VAL A 14 53.19 32.41 4.80
CA VAL A 14 52.49 32.68 3.52
C VAL A 14 52.69 31.54 2.53
N VAL A 15 53.88 31.01 2.40
CA VAL A 15 54.17 29.90 1.52
C VAL A 15 53.48 28.61 2.03
N GLY A 16 53.47 28.36 3.36
CA GLY A 16 52.74 27.26 3.99
C GLY A 16 51.23 27.35 3.76
N ALA A 17 50.63 28.51 3.90
CA ALA A 17 49.19 28.75 3.64
C ALA A 17 48.84 28.53 2.16
N LEU A 18 49.70 28.99 1.22
CA LEU A 18 49.50 28.77 -0.21
C LEU A 18 49.64 27.27 -0.58
N LEU A 19 50.60 26.55 -0.01
CA LEU A 19 50.73 25.10 -0.26
C LEU A 19 49.53 24.33 0.34
N CYS A 20 49.08 24.63 1.53
CA CYS A 20 47.85 24.06 2.10
C CYS A 20 46.60 24.36 1.25
N SER A 21 46.49 25.59 0.73
CA SER A 21 45.37 25.96 -0.14
C SER A 21 45.42 25.20 -1.48
N LEU A 22 46.62 24.98 -2.07
CA LEU A 22 46.77 24.23 -3.30
C LEU A 22 46.49 22.74 -3.11
N VAL A 23 46.90 22.14 -1.98
CA VAL A 23 46.56 20.77 -1.62
C VAL A 23 45.04 20.63 -1.37
N PHE A 24 44.43 21.60 -0.68
CA PHE A 24 42.98 21.60 -0.42
C PHE A 24 42.18 21.77 -1.72
N ILE A 25 42.61 22.65 -2.64
CA ILE A 25 42.01 22.80 -3.98
C ILE A 25 42.25 21.54 -4.80
N GLY A 26 43.39 20.90 -4.68
CA GLY A 26 43.69 19.62 -5.33
C GLY A 26 42.80 18.48 -4.85
N LEU A 27 42.54 18.42 -3.54
CA LEU A 27 41.62 17.46 -2.92
C LEU A 27 40.18 17.75 -3.34
N ILE A 28 39.71 19.01 -3.31
CA ILE A 28 38.39 19.40 -3.81
C ILE A 28 38.24 19.13 -5.32
N ARG A 29 39.27 19.39 -6.12
CA ARG A 29 39.25 19.03 -7.55
C ARG A 29 39.31 17.54 -7.82
N ARG A 30 39.96 16.76 -6.96
CA ARG A 30 39.96 15.29 -7.03
C ARG A 30 38.59 14.74 -6.65
N ASP A 31 37.93 15.33 -5.64
CA ASP A 31 36.53 15.00 -5.31
C ASP A 31 35.60 15.43 -6.43
N HIS A 32 35.80 16.58 -7.08
CA HIS A 32 35.02 17.01 -8.25
C HIS A 32 35.39 16.26 -9.54
N ALA A 33 36.60 15.76 -9.72
CA ALA A 33 36.96 14.92 -10.85
C ALA A 33 36.48 13.47 -10.71
N ASN A 34 36.36 12.99 -9.47
CA ASN A 34 35.62 11.76 -9.16
C ASN A 34 34.09 11.98 -9.11
N ALA A 35 33.60 13.22 -9.01
CA ALA A 35 32.19 13.60 -9.14
C ALA A 35 31.69 13.56 -10.60
N GLY A 36 32.52 13.16 -11.53
CA GLY A 36 32.12 12.87 -12.93
C GLY A 36 31.30 11.59 -13.07
N ASP A 37 31.20 10.74 -12.00
CA ASP A 37 30.31 9.57 -11.94
C ASP A 37 29.85 9.24 -10.52
N GLY A 38 29.87 10.22 -9.63
CA GLY A 38 29.49 10.13 -8.21
C GLY A 38 28.17 10.81 -7.88
N GLY A 39 27.18 10.64 -8.70
CA GLY A 39 25.80 10.87 -8.28
C GLY A 39 25.43 9.80 -7.25
N GLY A 40 25.20 10.22 -5.97
CA GLY A 40 24.60 9.30 -4.99
C GLY A 40 23.37 8.64 -5.58
N ALA A 41 23.06 7.41 -5.15
CA ALA A 41 21.90 6.69 -5.64
C ALA A 41 20.63 7.57 -5.55
N LEU A 42 19.82 7.54 -6.59
CA LEU A 42 18.49 8.14 -6.56
C LEU A 42 17.64 7.39 -5.54
N VAL A 43 17.25 8.04 -4.45
CA VAL A 43 16.44 7.41 -3.41
C VAL A 43 14.97 7.69 -3.67
N LEU A 44 14.20 6.63 -3.94
CA LEU A 44 12.74 6.68 -4.03
C LEU A 44 12.15 6.24 -2.69
N LYS A 45 11.38 7.14 -2.04
CA LYS A 45 10.72 6.83 -0.78
C LYS A 45 9.36 6.21 -1.04
N LEU A 46 9.06 5.06 -0.38
CA LEU A 46 7.79 4.36 -0.40
C LEU A 46 7.21 4.28 1.01
N GLY A 47 5.99 4.78 1.21
CA GLY A 47 5.26 4.69 2.47
C GLY A 47 4.10 3.70 2.42
N HIS A 48 3.82 3.03 3.54
CA HIS A 48 2.63 2.20 3.71
C HIS A 48 2.25 2.00 5.17
N SER A 49 0.99 1.57 5.40
CA SER A 49 0.43 1.39 6.76
C SER A 49 0.66 0.01 7.37
N LEU A 50 1.00 -1.00 6.57
CA LEU A 50 1.17 -2.39 7.03
C LEU A 50 2.45 -2.57 7.84
N ASP A 51 2.48 -3.62 8.67
CA ASP A 51 3.69 -4.02 9.40
C ASP A 51 4.74 -4.69 8.48
N GLN A 52 5.97 -4.79 8.99
CA GLN A 52 7.09 -5.35 8.21
C GLN A 52 7.03 -6.86 8.01
N PHE A 53 6.15 -7.59 8.72
CA PHE A 53 5.97 -9.04 8.57
C PHE A 53 4.85 -9.39 7.60
N HIS A 54 4.10 -8.38 7.14
CA HIS A 54 3.01 -8.56 6.20
C HIS A 54 3.52 -8.99 4.81
N PRO A 55 2.88 -9.97 4.12
CA PRO A 55 3.37 -10.46 2.82
C PRO A 55 3.40 -9.39 1.71
N VAL A 56 2.58 -8.35 1.80
CA VAL A 56 2.64 -7.19 0.90
C VAL A 56 3.92 -6.39 1.12
N HIS A 57 4.38 -6.22 2.38
CA HIS A 57 5.67 -5.59 2.66
C HIS A 57 6.82 -6.38 2.04
N ALA A 58 6.81 -7.71 2.16
CA ALA A 58 7.83 -8.56 1.54
C ALA A 58 7.86 -8.40 0.01
N GLY A 59 6.71 -8.20 -0.64
CA GLY A 59 6.64 -7.88 -2.06
C GLY A 59 7.35 -6.56 -2.41
N MET A 60 7.19 -5.53 -1.58
CA MET A 60 7.87 -4.24 -1.76
C MET A 60 9.38 -4.32 -1.48
N VAL A 61 9.80 -5.13 -0.51
CA VAL A 61 11.23 -5.41 -0.25
C VAL A 61 11.86 -6.07 -1.47
N PHE A 62 11.23 -7.13 -2.00
CA PHE A 62 11.67 -7.78 -3.23
C PHE A 62 11.77 -6.80 -4.41
N MET A 63 10.76 -5.91 -4.57
CA MET A 63 10.81 -4.85 -5.59
C MET A 63 12.04 -3.95 -5.41
N GLY A 64 12.37 -3.56 -4.18
CA GLY A 64 13.54 -2.73 -3.88
C GLY A 64 14.85 -3.42 -4.24
N GLU A 65 15.00 -4.70 -3.91
CA GLU A 65 16.16 -5.52 -4.25
C GLU A 65 16.32 -5.64 -5.78
N ARG A 66 15.23 -5.94 -6.49
CA ARG A 66 15.23 -6.02 -7.96
C ARG A 66 15.58 -4.68 -8.62
N LEU A 67 15.05 -3.58 -8.09
CA LEU A 67 15.33 -2.23 -8.58
C LEU A 67 16.83 -1.89 -8.41
N ALA A 68 17.41 -2.21 -7.26
CA ALA A 68 18.85 -2.03 -7.02
C ALA A 68 19.69 -2.85 -8.00
N GLU A 69 19.34 -4.11 -8.23
CA GLU A 69 20.02 -4.97 -9.20
C GLU A 69 19.91 -4.44 -10.64
N LEU A 70 18.69 -4.13 -11.11
CA LEU A 70 18.42 -3.61 -12.46
C LEU A 70 19.14 -2.28 -12.74
N SER A 71 19.21 -1.43 -11.72
CA SER A 71 19.86 -0.12 -11.84
C SER A 71 21.38 -0.17 -11.61
N GLY A 72 21.94 -1.31 -11.16
CA GLY A 72 23.35 -1.39 -10.73
C GLY A 72 23.63 -0.49 -9.53
N GLY A 73 22.69 -0.39 -8.59
CA GLY A 73 22.78 0.43 -7.37
C GLY A 73 22.53 1.93 -7.58
N ARG A 74 22.14 2.36 -8.78
CA ARG A 74 21.87 3.79 -9.08
C ARG A 74 20.52 4.27 -8.58
N VAL A 75 19.58 3.36 -8.29
CA VAL A 75 18.26 3.67 -7.73
C VAL A 75 18.06 2.79 -6.51
N GLU A 76 17.71 3.41 -5.40
CA GLU A 76 17.40 2.75 -4.13
C GLU A 76 15.94 3.00 -3.75
N LEU A 77 15.25 1.95 -3.27
CA LEU A 77 13.92 2.07 -2.69
C LEU A 77 14.02 2.08 -1.18
N GLN A 78 13.64 3.19 -0.55
CA GLN A 78 13.56 3.31 0.90
C GLN A 78 12.12 3.13 1.36
N ILE A 79 11.83 2.05 2.12
CA ILE A 79 10.49 1.68 2.55
C ILE A 79 10.23 2.15 3.98
N PHE A 80 9.07 2.79 4.20
CA PHE A 80 8.58 3.27 5.49
C PHE A 80 7.28 2.54 5.87
N PRO A 81 7.34 1.43 6.64
CA PRO A 81 6.19 0.66 7.08
C PRO A 81 5.46 1.28 8.27
N ASN A 82 4.42 0.61 8.77
CA ASN A 82 3.73 0.93 10.04
C ASN A 82 3.21 2.37 10.15
N SER A 83 2.74 2.95 9.05
CA SER A 83 2.26 4.35 9.02
C SER A 83 3.29 5.38 9.52
N GLN A 84 4.61 5.11 9.40
CA GLN A 84 5.66 6.03 9.85
C GLN A 84 5.57 7.40 9.19
N LEU A 85 5.04 7.48 7.97
CA LEU A 85 4.86 8.73 7.23
C LEU A 85 3.40 9.20 7.21
N GLY A 86 2.50 8.53 7.95
CA GLY A 86 1.08 8.85 8.06
C GLY A 86 0.16 7.71 7.63
N SER A 87 -1.15 7.96 7.75
CA SER A 87 -2.23 7.07 7.29
C SER A 87 -2.29 7.01 5.76
N GLU A 88 -3.03 6.04 5.20
CA GLU A 88 -3.15 5.90 3.74
C GLU A 88 -3.65 7.19 3.05
N PRO A 89 -4.70 7.90 3.52
CA PRO A 89 -5.10 9.18 2.92
C PRO A 89 -4.00 10.25 2.98
N GLU A 90 -3.31 10.38 4.11
CA GLU A 90 -2.22 11.35 4.27
C GLU A 90 -1.03 11.02 3.35
N LEU A 91 -0.71 9.74 3.17
CA LEU A 91 0.31 9.29 2.24
C LEU A 91 -0.06 9.60 0.78
N ILE A 92 -1.33 9.40 0.39
CA ILE A 92 -1.81 9.75 -0.96
C ILE A 92 -1.70 11.26 -1.18
N GLU A 93 -2.08 12.10 -0.21
CA GLU A 93 -1.92 13.55 -0.31
C GLU A 93 -0.45 13.99 -0.42
N GLN A 94 0.46 13.36 0.32
CA GLN A 94 1.90 13.62 0.20
C GLN A 94 2.43 13.22 -1.17
N LEU A 95 1.96 12.09 -1.71
CA LEU A 95 2.30 11.61 -3.04
C LEU A 95 1.85 12.59 -4.13
N GLN A 96 0.61 13.08 -4.08
CA GLN A 96 0.10 14.08 -5.03
C GLN A 96 0.97 15.35 -5.08
N ARG A 97 1.48 15.78 -3.92
CA ARG A 97 2.39 16.94 -3.82
C ARG A 97 3.82 16.64 -4.27
N GLY A 98 4.17 15.36 -4.46
CA GLY A 98 5.53 14.92 -4.78
C GLY A 98 6.49 14.92 -3.58
N ALA A 99 5.95 14.93 -2.34
CA ALA A 99 6.75 14.85 -1.12
C ALA A 99 7.25 13.41 -0.84
N ILE A 100 6.51 12.43 -1.34
CA ILE A 100 6.90 11.01 -1.34
C ILE A 100 6.79 10.48 -2.78
N ALA A 101 7.71 9.58 -3.15
CA ALA A 101 7.77 9.08 -4.52
C ALA A 101 6.72 8.00 -4.79
N MET A 102 6.50 7.09 -3.84
CA MET A 102 5.64 5.93 -3.98
C MET A 102 4.83 5.66 -2.70
N VAL A 103 3.68 5.07 -2.87
CA VAL A 103 2.80 4.64 -1.77
C VAL A 103 2.22 3.27 -2.11
N LYS A 104 2.16 2.38 -1.13
CA LYS A 104 1.25 1.24 -1.16
C LYS A 104 -0.03 1.64 -0.40
N THR A 105 -1.16 1.48 -1.04
CA THR A 105 -2.47 1.77 -0.45
C THR A 105 -3.52 0.75 -0.89
N SER A 106 -4.63 0.67 -0.16
CA SER A 106 -5.80 -0.07 -0.62
C SER A 106 -6.56 0.72 -1.69
N ALA A 107 -7.12 0.04 -2.70
CA ALA A 107 -8.02 0.67 -3.67
C ALA A 107 -9.22 1.35 -2.98
N ALA A 108 -9.66 0.86 -1.82
CA ALA A 108 -10.71 1.49 -1.03
C ALA A 108 -10.30 2.88 -0.49
N ALA A 109 -9.06 3.07 -0.06
CA ALA A 109 -8.57 4.37 0.39
C ALA A 109 -8.39 5.35 -0.78
N MET A 110 -8.20 4.83 -2.00
CA MET A 110 -8.14 5.63 -3.23
C MET A 110 -9.49 6.22 -3.64
N GLU A 111 -10.62 5.68 -3.17
CA GLU A 111 -11.97 6.11 -3.55
C GLU A 111 -12.18 7.63 -3.35
N GLY A 112 -11.63 8.21 -2.27
CA GLY A 112 -11.73 9.64 -1.99
C GLY A 112 -10.97 10.54 -2.97
N PHE A 113 -10.04 10.00 -3.74
CA PHE A 113 -9.20 10.70 -4.71
C PHE A 113 -9.59 10.36 -6.16
N VAL A 114 -9.99 9.12 -6.39
CA VAL A 114 -10.35 8.53 -7.67
C VAL A 114 -11.67 7.77 -7.47
N PRO A 115 -12.83 8.40 -7.71
CA PRO A 115 -14.14 7.82 -7.39
C PRO A 115 -14.42 6.46 -8.06
N GLU A 116 -13.81 6.20 -9.21
CA GLU A 116 -13.93 4.93 -9.94
C GLU A 116 -13.44 3.73 -9.12
N MET A 117 -12.52 3.95 -8.18
CA MET A 117 -11.99 2.90 -7.29
C MET A 117 -13.07 2.31 -6.35
N ALA A 118 -14.19 3.02 -6.15
CA ALA A 118 -15.34 2.51 -5.40
C ALA A 118 -15.85 1.16 -5.96
N VAL A 119 -15.63 0.88 -7.24
CA VAL A 119 -16.06 -0.38 -7.86
C VAL A 119 -15.50 -1.61 -7.15
N PHE A 120 -14.26 -1.56 -6.66
CA PHE A 120 -13.63 -2.67 -5.94
C PHE A 120 -14.26 -2.96 -4.56
N GLY A 121 -14.97 -1.99 -4.00
CA GLY A 121 -15.69 -2.15 -2.73
C GLY A 121 -17.09 -2.73 -2.88
N LEU A 122 -17.59 -2.96 -4.11
CA LEU A 122 -18.89 -3.60 -4.33
C LEU A 122 -18.85 -5.07 -3.87
N PRO A 123 -19.76 -5.48 -2.98
CA PRO A 123 -19.79 -6.85 -2.47
C PRO A 123 -20.01 -7.87 -3.57
N TYR A 124 -19.29 -8.99 -3.49
CA TYR A 124 -19.43 -10.16 -4.39
C TYR A 124 -19.34 -9.82 -5.88
N LEU A 125 -18.51 -8.82 -6.24
CA LEU A 125 -18.29 -8.40 -7.62
C LEU A 125 -17.54 -9.47 -8.44
N PHE A 126 -16.57 -10.12 -7.82
CA PHE A 126 -15.72 -11.11 -8.48
C PHE A 126 -16.18 -12.53 -8.16
N THR A 127 -16.20 -13.40 -9.18
CA THR A 127 -16.66 -14.79 -9.07
C THR A 127 -15.56 -15.77 -8.65
N GLY A 128 -14.31 -15.33 -8.54
CA GLY A 128 -13.17 -16.15 -8.14
C GLY A 128 -11.84 -15.52 -8.52
N ASP A 129 -10.75 -16.22 -8.19
CA ASP A 129 -9.37 -15.76 -8.40
C ASP A 129 -9.05 -15.49 -9.87
N GLU A 130 -9.44 -16.40 -10.75
CA GLU A 130 -9.17 -16.27 -12.17
C GLU A 130 -9.88 -15.04 -12.75
N HIS A 131 -11.18 -14.88 -12.48
CA HIS A 131 -11.93 -13.70 -12.89
C HIS A 131 -11.29 -12.40 -12.37
N TYR A 132 -10.96 -12.36 -11.08
CA TYR A 132 -10.33 -11.20 -10.46
C TYR A 132 -9.04 -10.79 -11.19
N TRP A 133 -8.13 -11.73 -11.42
CA TRP A 133 -6.85 -11.43 -12.05
C TRP A 133 -6.97 -11.17 -13.56
N ASN A 134 -7.93 -11.78 -14.26
CA ASN A 134 -8.22 -11.46 -15.65
C ASN A 134 -8.69 -10.00 -15.79
N VAL A 135 -9.53 -9.52 -14.87
CA VAL A 135 -9.97 -8.12 -14.84
C VAL A 135 -8.81 -7.18 -14.54
N LEU A 136 -8.03 -7.45 -13.46
CA LEU A 136 -6.94 -6.54 -13.03
C LEU A 136 -5.80 -6.46 -14.04
N ASN A 137 -5.45 -7.55 -14.69
CA ASN A 137 -4.41 -7.59 -15.72
C ASN A 137 -4.93 -7.15 -17.11
N GLY A 138 -6.23 -7.10 -17.26
CA GLY A 138 -6.92 -6.76 -18.50
C GLY A 138 -7.07 -5.25 -18.76
N PRO A 139 -7.83 -4.89 -19.78
CA PRO A 139 -8.06 -3.49 -20.14
C PRO A 139 -8.73 -2.67 -19.02
N ILE A 140 -9.65 -3.28 -18.26
CA ILE A 140 -10.37 -2.63 -17.17
C ILE A 140 -9.39 -2.25 -16.04
N GLY A 141 -8.53 -3.17 -15.63
CA GLY A 141 -7.53 -2.89 -14.61
C GLY A 141 -6.54 -1.81 -15.02
N LYS A 142 -6.11 -1.80 -16.29
CA LYS A 142 -5.24 -0.74 -16.84
C LYS A 142 -5.92 0.63 -16.87
N GLU A 143 -7.21 0.66 -17.26
CA GLU A 143 -8.02 1.89 -17.22
C GLU A 143 -8.11 2.45 -15.80
N LEU A 144 -8.38 1.60 -14.80
CA LEU A 144 -8.44 1.99 -13.39
C LEU A 144 -7.08 2.44 -12.85
N LEU A 145 -5.95 1.78 -13.20
CA LEU A 145 -4.62 2.26 -12.83
C LEU A 145 -4.33 3.67 -13.38
N ALA A 146 -4.79 3.94 -14.61
CA ALA A 146 -4.60 5.24 -15.24
C ALA A 146 -5.53 6.34 -14.73
N ALA A 147 -6.64 6.00 -14.07
CA ALA A 147 -7.67 6.95 -13.63
C ALA A 147 -7.15 8.01 -12.63
N GLY A 148 -6.07 7.73 -11.92
CA GLY A 148 -5.44 8.66 -10.97
C GLY A 148 -4.59 9.76 -11.59
N ALA A 149 -4.22 9.67 -12.86
CA ALA A 149 -3.30 10.61 -13.50
C ALA A 149 -3.78 12.09 -13.45
N PRO A 150 -5.05 12.41 -13.68
CA PRO A 150 -5.55 13.79 -13.60
C PRO A 150 -5.43 14.43 -12.21
N VAL A 151 -5.33 13.60 -11.16
CA VAL A 151 -5.19 14.04 -9.77
C VAL A 151 -3.77 13.80 -9.22
N GLY A 152 -2.79 13.64 -10.10
CA GLY A 152 -1.37 13.55 -9.74
C GLY A 152 -0.91 12.17 -9.22
N ILE A 153 -1.66 11.12 -9.51
CA ILE A 153 -1.39 9.74 -9.07
C ILE A 153 -1.12 8.85 -10.28
N HIS A 154 0.03 8.23 -10.32
CA HIS A 154 0.43 7.25 -11.33
C HIS A 154 0.26 5.83 -10.77
N GLY A 155 -0.66 5.05 -11.33
CA GLY A 155 -0.87 3.65 -10.92
C GLY A 155 0.18 2.75 -11.54
N LEU A 156 0.87 1.95 -10.70
CA LEU A 156 1.95 1.05 -11.14
C LEU A 156 1.47 -0.39 -11.27
N CYS A 157 0.82 -0.93 -10.25
CA CYS A 157 0.30 -2.29 -10.25
C CYS A 157 -0.74 -2.53 -9.18
N TYR A 158 -1.32 -3.74 -9.21
CA TYR A 158 -2.11 -4.33 -8.14
C TYR A 158 -1.33 -5.43 -7.44
N TYR A 159 -1.40 -5.45 -6.09
CA TYR A 159 -0.98 -6.58 -5.27
C TYR A 159 -2.20 -7.34 -4.76
N ASP A 160 -2.03 -8.64 -4.54
CA ASP A 160 -3.07 -9.47 -3.92
C ASP A 160 -3.22 -9.10 -2.45
N SER A 161 -4.45 -8.88 -2.05
CA SER A 161 -4.85 -8.74 -0.65
C SER A 161 -6.03 -9.66 -0.28
N GLY A 162 -6.31 -10.63 -1.14
CA GLY A 162 -7.33 -11.66 -0.93
C GLY A 162 -8.74 -11.11 -0.76
N SER A 163 -9.60 -11.95 -0.21
CA SER A 163 -10.97 -11.58 0.16
C SER A 163 -11.03 -11.09 1.60
N ARG A 164 -11.95 -10.17 1.85
CA ARG A 164 -12.19 -9.57 3.17
C ARG A 164 -13.39 -10.24 3.82
N SER A 165 -13.26 -10.51 5.12
CA SER A 165 -14.24 -11.23 5.92
C SER A 165 -14.33 -10.63 7.31
N PHE A 166 -15.48 -10.79 7.99
CA PHE A 166 -15.69 -10.26 9.32
C PHE A 166 -14.87 -10.97 10.38
N TYR A 167 -14.25 -10.22 11.28
CA TYR A 167 -13.72 -10.73 12.54
C TYR A 167 -14.21 -9.87 13.71
N THR A 168 -14.63 -10.55 14.80
CA THR A 168 -15.37 -9.93 15.90
C THR A 168 -14.86 -10.39 17.26
N ILE A 169 -15.16 -9.59 18.28
CA ILE A 169 -14.70 -9.82 19.65
C ILE A 169 -15.58 -10.83 20.38
N LYS A 170 -16.93 -10.66 20.30
CA LYS A 170 -17.87 -11.35 21.21
C LYS A 170 -18.55 -12.58 20.59
N SER A 171 -18.96 -12.50 19.34
CA SER A 171 -19.75 -13.54 18.68
C SER A 171 -19.48 -13.56 17.19
N PRO A 172 -19.55 -14.73 16.51
CA PRO A 172 -19.34 -14.81 15.05
C PRO A 172 -20.45 -14.10 14.28
N VAL A 173 -20.15 -13.73 13.06
CA VAL A 173 -21.10 -13.26 12.05
C VAL A 173 -21.41 -14.43 11.12
N MET A 174 -22.52 -15.14 11.38
CA MET A 174 -22.94 -16.33 10.60
C MET A 174 -24.01 -15.99 9.57
N ASN A 175 -24.76 -14.91 9.79
CA ASN A 175 -25.82 -14.45 8.92
C ASN A 175 -25.74 -12.92 8.77
N PRO A 176 -26.28 -12.32 7.71
CA PRO A 176 -26.34 -10.88 7.55
C PRO A 176 -26.97 -10.14 8.75
N ALA A 177 -27.97 -10.77 9.38
CA ALA A 177 -28.64 -10.20 10.56
C ALA A 177 -27.73 -10.06 11.78
N ASP A 178 -26.67 -10.84 11.88
CA ASP A 178 -25.70 -10.79 13.00
C ASP A 178 -24.85 -9.51 12.97
N VAL A 179 -24.79 -8.81 11.82
CA VAL A 179 -24.12 -7.52 11.68
C VAL A 179 -24.94 -6.38 12.29
N LYS A 180 -26.24 -6.57 12.45
CA LYS A 180 -27.14 -5.54 12.93
C LYS A 180 -26.74 -5.02 14.31
N GLY A 181 -26.50 -3.69 14.36
CA GLY A 181 -26.13 -2.97 15.59
C GLY A 181 -24.67 -3.14 16.00
N LEU A 182 -23.86 -3.97 15.32
CA LEU A 182 -22.43 -4.03 15.58
C LEU A 182 -21.74 -2.77 15.09
N LYS A 183 -20.82 -2.25 15.89
CA LYS A 183 -19.87 -1.23 15.48
C LYS A 183 -18.72 -1.92 14.76
N VAL A 184 -18.70 -1.84 13.43
CA VAL A 184 -17.69 -2.50 12.60
C VAL A 184 -16.73 -1.45 12.06
N ARG A 185 -15.43 -1.63 12.38
CA ARG A 185 -14.41 -0.79 11.77
C ARG A 185 -14.32 -1.13 10.28
N VAL A 186 -14.23 -0.09 9.47
CA VAL A 186 -14.02 -0.18 8.02
C VAL A 186 -12.82 0.67 7.59
N LEU A 187 -12.34 0.44 6.36
CA LEU A 187 -11.42 1.33 5.68
C LEU A 187 -12.06 2.72 5.51
N PRO A 188 -11.29 3.81 5.33
CA PRO A 188 -11.79 5.14 5.02
C PRO A 188 -12.34 5.18 3.57
N SER A 189 -13.45 4.48 3.34
CA SER A 189 -14.15 4.30 2.06
C SER A 189 -15.64 4.45 2.27
N ARG A 190 -16.29 5.23 1.42
CA ARG A 190 -17.75 5.40 1.44
C ARG A 190 -18.45 4.09 1.12
N MET A 191 -17.94 3.33 0.13
CA MET A 191 -18.50 2.04 -0.25
C MET A 191 -18.47 1.05 0.92
N ALA A 192 -17.34 0.98 1.67
CA ALA A 192 -17.22 0.11 2.83
C ALA A 192 -18.21 0.52 3.95
N MET A 193 -18.38 1.82 4.20
CA MET A 193 -19.39 2.31 5.15
C MET A 193 -20.81 1.95 4.71
N ASP A 194 -21.12 2.14 3.45
CA ASP A 194 -22.45 1.85 2.89
C ASP A 194 -22.76 0.35 2.93
N MET A 195 -21.77 -0.53 2.75
CA MET A 195 -21.93 -1.98 2.89
C MET A 195 -22.34 -2.36 4.31
N ILE A 196 -21.61 -1.91 5.32
CA ILE A 196 -21.94 -2.21 6.73
C ILE A 196 -23.31 -1.63 7.11
N SER A 197 -23.63 -0.41 6.66
CA SER A 197 -24.93 0.21 6.88
C SER A 197 -26.07 -0.58 6.22
N THR A 198 -25.85 -1.13 5.03
CA THR A 198 -26.83 -1.96 4.32
C THR A 198 -27.14 -3.25 5.08
N LEU A 199 -26.14 -3.82 5.77
CA LEU A 199 -26.31 -4.97 6.67
C LEU A 199 -26.89 -4.59 8.06
N GLY A 200 -27.16 -3.30 8.31
CA GLY A 200 -27.72 -2.80 9.57
C GLY A 200 -26.70 -2.58 10.68
N GLY A 201 -25.40 -2.67 10.38
CA GLY A 201 -24.32 -2.34 11.30
C GLY A 201 -24.03 -0.83 11.37
N ALA A 202 -23.18 -0.44 12.31
CA ALA A 202 -22.66 0.90 12.48
C ALA A 202 -21.21 0.98 11.98
N PRO A 203 -20.95 1.47 10.76
CA PRO A 203 -19.60 1.57 10.22
C PRO A 203 -18.80 2.64 10.96
N THR A 204 -17.56 2.31 11.30
CA THR A 204 -16.65 3.22 12.01
C THR A 204 -15.34 3.28 11.22
N PRO A 205 -15.11 4.31 10.39
CA PRO A 205 -13.87 4.44 9.64
C PRO A 205 -12.74 4.82 10.60
N ILE A 206 -11.75 3.93 10.73
CA ILE A 206 -10.56 4.12 11.58
C ILE A 206 -9.32 3.78 10.75
N PRO A 207 -8.24 4.61 10.78
CA PRO A 207 -6.98 4.29 10.16
C PRO A 207 -6.41 2.95 10.65
N TRP A 208 -5.67 2.25 9.77
CA TRP A 208 -5.17 0.90 10.08
C TRP A 208 -4.32 0.85 11.35
N GLY A 209 -3.40 1.82 11.53
CA GLY A 209 -2.50 1.84 12.68
C GLY A 209 -3.19 2.04 14.05
N GLU A 210 -4.46 2.48 14.06
CA GLU A 210 -5.25 2.72 15.28
C GLU A 210 -6.17 1.54 15.63
N LEU A 211 -6.35 0.59 14.70
CA LEU A 211 -7.39 -0.43 14.81
C LEU A 211 -7.17 -1.40 15.97
N TYR A 212 -5.92 -1.83 16.23
CA TYR A 212 -5.63 -2.72 17.36
C TYR A 212 -6.11 -2.11 18.70
N THR A 213 -5.78 -0.84 18.91
CA THR A 213 -6.19 -0.10 20.11
C THR A 213 -7.71 0.07 20.17
N ALA A 214 -8.36 0.37 19.05
CA ALA A 214 -9.81 0.51 18.99
C ALA A 214 -10.54 -0.81 19.32
N LEU A 215 -10.04 -1.94 18.85
CA LEU A 215 -10.54 -3.28 19.21
C LEU A 215 -10.32 -3.57 20.70
N GLN A 216 -9.11 -3.33 21.19
CA GLN A 216 -8.74 -3.59 22.59
C GLN A 216 -9.56 -2.76 23.57
N GLN A 217 -9.86 -1.52 23.23
CA GLN A 217 -10.68 -0.63 24.07
C GLN A 217 -12.19 -0.84 23.89
N GLY A 218 -12.61 -1.72 22.98
CA GLY A 218 -14.03 -1.94 22.69
C GLY A 218 -14.73 -0.74 22.04
N MET A 219 -13.99 0.13 21.38
CA MET A 219 -14.57 1.22 20.58
C MET A 219 -15.36 0.68 19.39
N VAL A 220 -14.95 -0.48 18.88
CA VAL A 220 -15.63 -1.27 17.85
C VAL A 220 -15.82 -2.70 18.32
N ASP A 221 -16.87 -3.37 17.83
CA ASP A 221 -17.17 -4.77 18.15
C ASP A 221 -16.40 -5.75 17.25
N GLY A 222 -15.84 -5.26 16.16
CA GLY A 222 -15.08 -6.03 15.18
C GLY A 222 -14.65 -5.18 14.00
N ALA A 223 -14.08 -5.85 13.01
CA ALA A 223 -13.68 -5.27 11.75
C ALA A 223 -13.80 -6.33 10.64
N GLU A 224 -13.34 -6.00 9.43
CA GLU A 224 -13.31 -6.91 8.30
C GLU A 224 -11.94 -6.81 7.60
N ASN A 225 -11.36 -7.94 7.24
CA ASN A 225 -10.11 -8.03 6.49
C ASN A 225 -9.80 -9.50 6.12
N ASN A 226 -8.61 -9.72 5.56
CA ASN A 226 -8.06 -11.00 5.13
C ASN A 226 -7.26 -11.72 6.24
N PRO A 227 -6.99 -13.04 6.13
CA PRO A 227 -6.27 -13.81 7.15
C PRO A 227 -4.85 -13.30 7.45
N PRO A 228 -3.97 -12.99 6.47
CA PRO A 228 -2.65 -12.46 6.74
C PRO A 228 -2.66 -11.16 7.54
N SER A 229 -3.59 -10.25 7.25
CA SER A 229 -3.73 -8.99 7.98
C SER A 229 -4.19 -9.20 9.43
N LEU A 230 -5.17 -10.11 9.67
CA LEU A 230 -5.63 -10.45 11.02
C LEU A 230 -4.48 -11.03 11.87
N LEU A 231 -3.61 -11.83 11.24
CA LEU A 231 -2.46 -12.46 11.90
C LEU A 231 -1.34 -11.44 12.17
N SER A 232 -0.84 -10.73 11.15
CA SER A 232 0.35 -9.89 11.27
C SER A 232 0.11 -8.66 12.14
N SER A 233 -1.10 -8.10 12.13
CA SER A 233 -1.50 -6.97 13.00
C SER A 233 -1.86 -7.37 14.43
N ARG A 234 -1.85 -8.69 14.73
CA ARG A 234 -2.21 -9.26 16.03
C ARG A 234 -3.66 -8.97 16.48
N HIS A 235 -4.54 -8.57 15.57
CA HIS A 235 -5.94 -8.33 15.92
C HIS A 235 -6.62 -9.57 16.49
N TYR A 236 -6.10 -10.77 16.16
CA TYR A 236 -6.55 -12.06 16.72
C TYR A 236 -6.39 -12.15 18.25
N GLU A 237 -5.55 -11.33 18.88
CA GLU A 237 -5.41 -11.32 20.34
C GLU A 237 -6.72 -10.85 21.01
N VAL A 238 -7.45 -9.97 20.35
CA VAL A 238 -8.71 -9.39 20.82
C VAL A 238 -9.93 -9.99 20.14
N ALA A 239 -9.91 -10.15 18.82
CA ALA A 239 -11.03 -10.67 18.02
C ALA A 239 -10.83 -12.15 17.72
N LYS A 240 -11.64 -13.00 18.37
CA LYS A 240 -11.50 -14.47 18.35
C LYS A 240 -12.45 -15.18 17.41
N HIS A 241 -13.36 -14.47 16.77
CA HIS A 241 -14.33 -15.04 15.82
C HIS A 241 -14.02 -14.50 14.43
N PHE A 242 -13.64 -15.36 13.51
CA PHE A 242 -13.35 -15.02 12.12
C PHE A 242 -14.33 -15.73 11.19
N SER A 243 -15.23 -14.98 10.58
CA SER A 243 -16.31 -15.47 9.72
C SER A 243 -15.97 -15.20 8.26
N LEU A 244 -15.57 -16.26 7.54
CA LEU A 244 -15.13 -16.23 6.13
C LEU A 244 -16.31 -16.07 5.18
N ASP A 245 -16.99 -14.94 5.24
CA ASP A 245 -18.07 -14.56 4.32
C ASP A 245 -17.55 -13.99 2.99
N GLU A 246 -16.27 -13.58 2.94
CA GLU A 246 -15.54 -13.14 1.74
C GLU A 246 -16.29 -12.09 0.91
N HIS A 247 -16.91 -11.12 1.59
CA HIS A 247 -17.86 -10.17 1.01
C HIS A 247 -17.26 -9.22 -0.02
N THR A 248 -15.97 -8.89 0.05
CA THR A 248 -15.30 -8.04 -0.94
C THR A 248 -13.88 -8.52 -1.25
N ARG A 249 -13.40 -8.19 -2.44
CA ARG A 249 -12.03 -8.43 -2.87
C ARG A 249 -11.43 -7.14 -3.40
N ILE A 250 -10.80 -6.40 -2.51
CA ILE A 250 -10.26 -5.06 -2.76
C ILE A 250 -8.74 -5.18 -2.95
N PRO A 251 -8.18 -4.84 -4.12
CA PRO A 251 -6.74 -4.96 -4.32
C PRO A 251 -5.97 -3.91 -3.51
N ASP A 252 -4.76 -4.26 -3.12
CA ASP A 252 -3.75 -3.29 -2.78
C ASP A 252 -3.12 -2.74 -4.07
N MET A 253 -2.72 -1.48 -4.05
CA MET A 253 -2.13 -0.79 -5.20
C MET A 253 -0.77 -0.23 -4.83
N LEU A 254 0.20 -0.37 -5.74
CA LEU A 254 1.38 0.49 -5.75
C LEU A 254 1.11 1.67 -6.67
N ILE A 255 1.29 2.86 -6.14
CA ILE A 255 1.12 4.11 -6.86
C ILE A 255 2.36 4.98 -6.71
N ALA A 256 2.66 5.79 -7.72
CA ALA A 256 3.72 6.78 -7.70
C ALA A 256 3.15 8.19 -7.82
N SER A 257 3.89 9.18 -7.34
CA SER A 257 3.61 10.58 -7.64
C SER A 257 3.78 10.82 -9.14
N GLU A 258 2.75 11.27 -9.82
CA GLU A 258 2.83 11.61 -11.25
C GLU A 258 3.92 12.64 -11.51
N LYS A 259 4.07 13.63 -10.61
CA LYS A 259 5.12 14.64 -10.68
C LYS A 259 6.52 14.04 -10.59
N VAL A 260 6.73 13.10 -9.65
CA VAL A 260 8.02 12.42 -9.50
C VAL A 260 8.25 11.50 -10.68
N TRP A 261 7.24 10.70 -11.08
CA TRP A 261 7.32 9.78 -12.20
C TRP A 261 7.76 10.46 -13.49
N GLN A 262 7.15 11.58 -13.83
CA GLN A 262 7.50 12.38 -15.02
C GLN A 262 8.91 13.00 -14.94
N SER A 263 9.47 13.20 -13.74
CA SER A 263 10.83 13.71 -13.57
C SER A 263 11.90 12.63 -13.73
N LEU A 264 11.53 11.34 -13.69
CA LEU A 264 12.45 10.23 -13.88
C LEU A 264 12.83 10.08 -15.37
N SER A 265 14.08 9.72 -15.63
CA SER A 265 14.48 9.37 -17.00
C SER A 265 13.70 8.13 -17.48
N PRO A 266 13.49 7.98 -18.82
CA PRO A 266 12.83 6.78 -19.38
C PRO A 266 13.50 5.46 -18.93
N GLN A 267 14.80 5.48 -18.74
CA GLN A 267 15.54 4.31 -18.25
C GLN A 267 15.19 3.96 -16.81
N VAL A 268 15.08 4.96 -15.92
CA VAL A 268 14.70 4.75 -14.51
C VAL A 268 13.26 4.28 -14.43
N GLN A 269 12.34 4.89 -15.19
CA GLN A 269 10.96 4.45 -15.30
C GLN A 269 10.87 2.98 -15.72
N ALA A 270 11.65 2.56 -16.72
CA ALA A 270 11.70 1.18 -17.18
C ALA A 270 12.19 0.21 -16.09
N TRP A 271 13.23 0.56 -15.33
CA TRP A 271 13.70 -0.25 -14.21
C TRP A 271 12.68 -0.37 -13.09
N VAL A 272 12.04 0.75 -12.72
CA VAL A 272 10.98 0.75 -11.70
C VAL A 272 9.83 -0.14 -12.14
N GLN A 273 9.32 0.04 -13.37
CA GLN A 273 8.21 -0.77 -13.87
C GLN A 273 8.56 -2.26 -13.93
N GLN A 274 9.77 -2.60 -14.40
CA GLN A 274 10.21 -4.01 -14.43
C GLN A 274 10.28 -4.59 -13.00
N ALA A 275 10.86 -3.87 -12.03
CA ALA A 275 10.93 -4.32 -10.65
C ALA A 275 9.52 -4.50 -10.03
N VAL A 276 8.59 -3.59 -10.36
CA VAL A 276 7.17 -3.67 -9.97
C VAL A 276 6.53 -4.94 -10.56
N ASP A 277 6.66 -5.17 -11.86
CA ASP A 277 6.04 -6.32 -12.54
C ASP A 277 6.56 -7.66 -11.97
N GLU A 278 7.86 -7.77 -11.73
CA GLU A 278 8.45 -8.96 -11.10
C GLU A 278 7.97 -9.13 -9.65
N SER A 279 7.80 -8.02 -8.91
CA SER A 279 7.31 -8.06 -7.53
C SER A 279 5.86 -8.51 -7.41
N VAL A 280 5.01 -8.22 -8.41
CA VAL A 280 3.63 -8.71 -8.46
C VAL A 280 3.59 -10.24 -8.50
N VAL A 281 4.43 -10.84 -9.33
CA VAL A 281 4.51 -12.31 -9.46
C VAL A 281 4.97 -12.94 -8.14
N PHE A 282 6.02 -12.38 -7.52
CA PHE A 282 6.53 -12.80 -6.22
C PHE A 282 5.47 -12.66 -5.12
N GLN A 283 4.84 -11.50 -5.02
CA GLN A 283 3.88 -11.18 -3.97
C GLN A 283 2.63 -12.07 -4.05
N ARG A 284 2.07 -12.30 -5.23
CA ARG A 284 0.91 -13.18 -5.42
C ARG A 284 1.19 -14.61 -4.94
N LYS A 285 2.36 -15.16 -5.30
CA LYS A 285 2.77 -16.49 -4.84
C LYS A 285 2.88 -16.53 -3.32
N LEU A 286 3.61 -15.57 -2.75
CA LEU A 286 3.78 -15.45 -1.30
C LEU A 286 2.44 -15.24 -0.59
N TRP A 287 1.53 -14.47 -1.18
CA TRP A 287 0.20 -14.23 -0.63
C TRP A 287 -0.60 -15.52 -0.46
N ALA A 288 -0.65 -16.36 -1.47
CA ALA A 288 -1.36 -17.64 -1.43
C ALA A 288 -0.79 -18.57 -0.32
N GLU A 289 0.55 -18.67 -0.23
CA GLU A 289 1.24 -19.42 0.81
C GLU A 289 0.91 -18.88 2.21
N LYS A 290 1.02 -17.55 2.40
CA LYS A 290 0.81 -16.88 3.68
C LYS A 290 -0.65 -16.83 4.11
N THR A 291 -1.59 -16.84 3.19
CA THR A 291 -3.03 -16.96 3.51
C THR A 291 -3.35 -18.32 4.14
N THR A 292 -2.81 -19.39 3.56
CA THR A 292 -2.98 -20.74 4.10
C THR A 292 -2.30 -20.87 5.47
N GLU A 293 -1.06 -20.39 5.60
CA GLU A 293 -0.32 -20.40 6.87
C GLU A 293 -1.05 -19.58 7.95
N ALA A 294 -1.58 -18.42 7.59
CA ALA A 294 -2.28 -17.54 8.52
C ALA A 294 -3.52 -18.20 9.10
N LEU A 295 -4.33 -18.89 8.28
CA LEU A 295 -5.53 -19.59 8.76
C LEU A 295 -5.17 -20.68 9.80
N VAL A 296 -4.10 -21.43 9.58
CA VAL A 296 -3.62 -22.44 10.53
C VAL A 296 -3.16 -21.78 11.83
N LYS A 297 -2.30 -20.76 11.75
CA LYS A 297 -1.78 -20.05 12.93
C LYS A 297 -2.87 -19.35 13.73
N LEU A 298 -3.86 -18.74 13.06
CA LEU A 298 -4.98 -18.11 13.75
C LEU A 298 -5.75 -19.13 14.62
N GLN A 299 -5.97 -20.35 14.11
CA GLN A 299 -6.62 -21.41 14.89
C GLN A 299 -5.73 -21.86 16.06
N GLU A 300 -4.42 -22.01 15.87
CA GLU A 300 -3.46 -22.31 16.95
C GLU A 300 -3.47 -21.22 18.04
N PHE A 301 -3.69 -19.94 17.67
CA PHE A 301 -3.84 -18.83 18.60
C PHE A 301 -5.26 -18.66 19.18
N GLY A 302 -6.13 -19.66 18.98
CA GLY A 302 -7.44 -19.72 19.57
C GLY A 302 -8.51 -18.89 18.85
N VAL A 303 -8.28 -18.56 17.58
CA VAL A 303 -9.33 -17.99 16.73
C VAL A 303 -10.21 -19.11 16.20
N THR A 304 -11.53 -18.97 16.37
CA THR A 304 -12.48 -19.87 15.73
C THR A 304 -12.82 -19.34 14.34
N VAL A 305 -12.57 -20.17 13.33
CA VAL A 305 -12.86 -19.84 11.92
C VAL A 305 -14.20 -20.44 11.53
N TYR A 306 -15.10 -19.60 11.05
CA TYR A 306 -16.45 -19.97 10.62
C TYR A 306 -16.57 -19.82 9.10
N ARG A 307 -17.52 -20.54 8.50
CA ARG A 307 -17.83 -20.47 7.07
C ARG A 307 -19.33 -20.25 6.89
N PRO A 308 -19.77 -18.97 6.94
CA PRO A 308 -21.17 -18.63 6.71
C PRO A 308 -21.59 -18.84 5.27
N ASP A 309 -22.91 -18.83 5.04
CA ASP A 309 -23.47 -18.89 3.68
C ASP A 309 -23.24 -17.55 2.94
N GLN A 310 -22.32 -17.54 2.01
CA GLN A 310 -22.00 -16.36 1.22
C GLN A 310 -23.18 -15.87 0.36
N ALA A 311 -24.06 -16.79 -0.09
CA ALA A 311 -25.22 -16.41 -0.91
C ALA A 311 -26.20 -15.54 -0.12
N ALA A 312 -26.37 -15.82 1.18
CA ALA A 312 -27.21 -14.98 2.05
C ALA A 312 -26.66 -13.55 2.18
N PHE A 313 -25.34 -13.38 2.30
CA PHE A 313 -24.70 -12.05 2.35
C PHE A 313 -24.76 -11.34 0.99
N ALA A 314 -24.54 -12.05 -0.11
CA ALA A 314 -24.69 -11.51 -1.46
C ALA A 314 -26.11 -10.97 -1.69
N GLN A 315 -27.13 -11.72 -1.29
CA GLN A 315 -28.53 -11.27 -1.37
C GLN A 315 -28.79 -10.05 -0.47
N ALA A 316 -28.28 -10.03 0.74
CA ALA A 316 -28.48 -8.93 1.68
C ALA A 316 -27.79 -7.63 1.23
N THR A 317 -26.73 -7.72 0.46
CA THR A 317 -25.98 -6.57 -0.09
C THR A 317 -26.42 -6.13 -1.49
N GLU A 318 -27.32 -6.87 -2.15
CA GLU A 318 -27.91 -6.52 -3.44
C GLU A 318 -28.46 -5.09 -3.50
N PRO A 319 -29.19 -4.56 -2.47
CA PRO A 319 -29.70 -3.19 -2.49
C PRO A 319 -28.56 -2.15 -2.61
N LEU A 320 -27.37 -2.42 -2.06
CA LEU A 320 -26.21 -1.55 -2.23
C LEU A 320 -25.77 -1.52 -3.68
N ARG A 321 -25.63 -2.67 -4.32
CA ARG A 321 -25.21 -2.77 -5.72
C ARG A 321 -26.15 -2.01 -6.64
N ARG A 322 -27.46 -2.16 -6.47
CA ARG A 322 -28.49 -1.46 -7.26
C ARG A 322 -28.46 0.05 -7.14
N ARG A 323 -27.97 0.61 -6.03
CA ARG A 323 -27.82 2.07 -5.89
C ARG A 323 -26.84 2.69 -6.88
N PHE A 324 -25.95 1.87 -7.45
CA PHE A 324 -25.00 2.30 -8.45
C PHE A 324 -25.46 2.08 -9.90
N ASP A 325 -26.66 1.50 -10.12
CA ASP A 325 -27.24 1.38 -11.45
C ASP A 325 -27.33 2.74 -12.15
N GLY A 326 -26.85 2.80 -13.38
CA GLY A 326 -26.81 4.04 -14.16
C GLY A 326 -25.72 5.04 -13.78
N THR A 327 -24.88 4.73 -12.79
CA THR A 327 -23.69 5.52 -12.45
C THR A 327 -22.43 5.02 -13.16
N PRO A 328 -21.34 5.81 -13.23
CA PRO A 328 -20.05 5.34 -13.76
C PRO A 328 -19.52 4.09 -13.04
N VAL A 329 -19.67 4.02 -11.70
CA VAL A 329 -19.27 2.86 -10.89
C VAL A 329 -20.10 1.63 -11.27
N GLY A 330 -21.42 1.76 -11.43
CA GLY A 330 -22.28 0.66 -11.86
C GLY A 330 -21.99 0.20 -13.30
N ALA A 331 -21.70 1.14 -14.21
CA ALA A 331 -21.29 0.80 -15.57
C ALA A 331 -19.95 0.02 -15.57
N MET A 332 -18.99 0.41 -14.72
CA MET A 332 -17.72 -0.30 -14.54
C MET A 332 -17.96 -1.70 -13.94
N ALA A 333 -18.81 -1.81 -12.92
CA ALA A 333 -19.15 -3.09 -12.30
C ALA A 333 -19.74 -4.07 -13.34
N LYS A 334 -20.65 -3.61 -14.19
CA LYS A 334 -21.21 -4.43 -15.26
C LYS A 334 -20.15 -4.91 -16.26
N ARG A 335 -19.21 -4.05 -16.65
CA ARG A 335 -18.07 -4.44 -17.50
C ARG A 335 -17.19 -5.49 -16.83
N ILE A 336 -16.98 -5.39 -15.51
CA ILE A 336 -16.24 -6.38 -14.73
C ILE A 336 -16.97 -7.71 -14.72
N GLU A 337 -18.28 -7.73 -14.45
CA GLU A 337 -19.11 -8.94 -14.44
C GLU A 337 -19.15 -9.66 -15.81
N GLU A 338 -19.09 -8.91 -16.89
CA GLU A 338 -19.08 -9.42 -18.26
C GLU A 338 -17.67 -9.88 -18.72
N ALA A 339 -16.61 -9.49 -17.99
CA ALA A 339 -15.24 -9.91 -18.29
C ALA A 339 -15.05 -11.40 -17.92
N LYS A 340 -14.49 -12.17 -18.87
CA LYS A 340 -14.27 -13.62 -18.70
C LYS A 340 -12.80 -13.92 -18.47
#